data_2eb93fec2d637f1f8e84c4ab678df2ee
#
_entry.id   2eb93fec2d637f1f8e84c4ab678df2ee
#
_cell.length_a   1.000
_cell.length_b   1.000
_cell.length_c   1.000
_cell.angle_alpha   90.00
_cell.angle_beta   90.00
_cell.angle_gamma   90.00
#
_symmetry.space_group_name_H-M   'P 1'
#
loop_
_entity.id
_entity.type
_entity.pdbx_description
1 polymer ?
#
loop_
_entity_poly.entity_id
_entity_poly.type
_entity_poly.pdbx_seq_one_letter_code
_entity_poly.pdbx_strand_id
1 'polypeptide(L)'
;MKLQQLRYICEVAKQDLNVSNAAKVLHTSQPGISKQIRLLEHELGVEIFVRNGKHLTDVTPAGHEILRSANRIIKDTYELKQLAQEYSDEKKGSFSIATSHTQARYVLPPIIKNFRRLYPEVSLVIHQGSPEQIQELVSSGRADFAISTE
;
A
#
# COMPACT_ATOMS: atom_id res chain seq x y z
N MET A 1 7.02 -15.92 -10.55
CA MET A 1 6.22 -14.90 -9.81
C MET A 1 7.04 -13.65 -9.58
N LYS A 2 6.46 -12.46 -9.79
CA LYS A 2 7.11 -11.15 -9.61
C LYS A 2 6.31 -10.29 -8.64
N LEU A 3 6.97 -9.47 -7.82
CA LEU A 3 6.30 -8.57 -6.88
C LEU A 3 5.31 -7.61 -7.58
N GLN A 4 5.62 -7.20 -8.80
CA GLN A 4 4.75 -6.37 -9.61
C GLN A 4 3.40 -7.05 -9.92
N GLN A 5 3.40 -8.38 -10.13
CA GLN A 5 2.16 -9.13 -10.36
C GLN A 5 1.29 -9.17 -9.10
N LEU A 6 1.91 -9.29 -7.92
CA LEU A 6 1.20 -9.21 -6.63
C LEU A 6 0.56 -7.82 -6.44
N ARG A 7 1.29 -6.74 -6.77
CA ARG A 7 0.72 -5.38 -6.74
C ARG A 7 -0.46 -5.22 -7.70
N TYR A 8 -0.40 -5.84 -8.87
CA TYR A 8 -1.49 -5.75 -9.85
C TYR A 8 -2.76 -6.43 -9.34
N ILE A 9 -2.68 -7.65 -8.79
CA ILE A 9 -3.86 -8.34 -8.27
C ILE A 9 -4.47 -7.60 -7.07
N CYS A 10 -3.64 -7.09 -6.15
CA CYS A 10 -4.10 -6.32 -5.00
C CYS A 10 -4.77 -5.00 -5.42
N GLU A 11 -4.20 -4.27 -6.37
CA GLU A 11 -4.79 -3.03 -6.85
C GLU A 11 -6.10 -3.27 -7.60
N VAL A 12 -6.18 -4.31 -8.44
CA VAL A 12 -7.43 -4.67 -9.14
C VAL A 12 -8.54 -5.03 -8.15
N ALA A 13 -8.24 -5.80 -7.12
CA ALA A 13 -9.21 -6.13 -6.06
C ALA A 13 -9.69 -4.88 -5.32
N LYS A 14 -8.80 -3.93 -5.07
CA LYS A 14 -9.08 -2.65 -4.41
C LYS A 14 -9.92 -1.68 -5.25
N GLN A 15 -9.81 -1.77 -6.57
CA GLN A 15 -10.57 -0.96 -7.52
C GLN A 15 -11.87 -1.67 -7.96
N ASP A 16 -12.49 -2.46 -7.08
CA ASP A 16 -13.72 -3.20 -7.34
C ASP A 16 -13.67 -4.01 -8.64
N LEU A 17 -12.57 -4.70 -8.87
CA LEU A 17 -12.27 -5.52 -10.05
C LEU A 17 -12.19 -4.72 -11.37
N ASN A 18 -12.10 -3.39 -11.28
CA ASN A 18 -11.96 -2.52 -12.45
C ASN A 18 -10.50 -2.41 -12.88
N VAL A 19 -10.10 -3.24 -13.84
CA VAL A 19 -8.73 -3.29 -14.35
C VAL A 19 -8.30 -1.96 -14.99
N SER A 20 -9.23 -1.22 -15.59
CA SER A 20 -8.91 0.08 -16.20
C SER A 20 -8.58 1.15 -15.15
N ASN A 21 -9.30 1.16 -14.03
CA ASN A 21 -8.99 2.06 -12.92
C ASN A 21 -7.67 1.67 -12.24
N ALA A 22 -7.44 0.38 -12.01
CA ALA A 22 -6.17 -0.11 -11.50
C ALA A 22 -4.99 0.28 -12.41
N ALA A 23 -5.18 0.24 -13.73
CA ALA A 23 -4.16 0.65 -14.70
C ALA A 23 -3.82 2.14 -14.59
N LYS A 24 -4.82 3.01 -14.38
CA LYS A 24 -4.60 4.45 -14.14
C LYS A 24 -3.81 4.69 -12.86
N VAL A 25 -4.20 4.06 -11.76
CA VAL A 25 -3.53 4.19 -10.46
C VAL A 25 -2.08 3.72 -10.53
N LEU A 26 -1.82 2.63 -11.25
CA LEU A 26 -0.49 2.04 -11.38
C LEU A 26 0.34 2.60 -12.54
N HIS A 27 -0.16 3.65 -13.22
CA HIS A 27 0.49 4.29 -14.37
C HIS A 27 0.94 3.29 -15.45
N THR A 28 0.06 2.33 -15.78
CA THR A 28 0.33 1.27 -16.76
C THR A 28 -0.88 1.05 -17.69
N SER A 29 -0.79 0.07 -18.59
CA SER A 29 -1.87 -0.25 -19.52
C SER A 29 -2.78 -1.37 -18.99
N GLN A 30 -4.07 -1.26 -19.23
CA GLN A 30 -5.05 -2.30 -18.93
C GLN A 30 -4.70 -3.68 -19.53
N PRO A 31 -4.28 -3.78 -20.82
CA PRO A 31 -3.84 -5.06 -21.38
C PRO A 31 -2.60 -5.63 -20.68
N GLY A 32 -1.70 -4.75 -20.23
CA GLY A 32 -0.51 -5.12 -19.48
C GLY A 32 -0.87 -5.81 -18.15
N ILE A 33 -1.75 -5.18 -17.36
CA ILE A 33 -2.25 -5.78 -16.11
C ILE A 33 -2.93 -7.12 -16.38
N SER A 34 -3.88 -7.17 -17.32
CA SER A 34 -4.62 -8.38 -17.63
C SER A 34 -3.71 -9.54 -18.05
N LYS A 35 -2.67 -9.25 -18.84
CA LYS A 35 -1.67 -10.25 -19.21
C LYS A 35 -0.87 -10.75 -18.00
N GLN A 36 -0.43 -9.86 -17.14
CA GLN A 36 0.37 -10.23 -15.96
C GLN A 36 -0.43 -11.03 -14.93
N ILE A 37 -1.72 -10.70 -14.75
CA ILE A 37 -2.62 -11.49 -13.90
C ILE A 37 -2.74 -12.92 -14.44
N ARG A 38 -3.02 -13.08 -15.74
CA ARG A 38 -3.11 -14.44 -16.35
C ARG A 38 -1.83 -15.23 -16.22
N LEU A 39 -0.67 -14.60 -16.39
CA LEU A 39 0.63 -15.24 -16.20
C LEU A 39 0.83 -15.71 -14.76
N LEU A 40 0.40 -14.91 -13.78
CA LEU A 40 0.46 -15.27 -12.36
C LEU A 40 -0.47 -16.44 -12.05
N GLU A 41 -1.71 -16.39 -12.51
CA GLU A 41 -2.70 -17.46 -12.33
C GLU A 41 -2.23 -18.78 -12.95
N HIS A 42 -1.66 -18.71 -14.15
CA HIS A 42 -1.07 -19.88 -14.81
C HIS A 42 0.12 -20.46 -14.03
N GLU A 43 1.00 -19.60 -13.50
CA GLU A 43 2.15 -20.02 -12.70
C GLU A 43 1.72 -20.66 -11.36
N LEU A 44 0.67 -20.14 -10.74
CA LEU A 44 0.13 -20.66 -9.48
C LEU A 44 -0.80 -21.88 -9.68
N GLY A 45 -1.25 -22.12 -10.91
CA GLY A 45 -2.17 -23.21 -11.24
C GLY A 45 -3.60 -23.00 -10.73
N VAL A 46 -3.97 -21.75 -10.38
CA VAL A 46 -5.31 -21.41 -9.87
C VAL A 46 -5.79 -20.07 -10.42
N GLU A 47 -7.09 -19.93 -10.60
CA GLU A 47 -7.71 -18.65 -10.92
C GLU A 47 -7.90 -17.81 -9.66
N ILE A 48 -7.47 -16.55 -9.72
CA ILE A 48 -7.64 -15.58 -8.62
C ILE A 48 -8.98 -14.86 -8.77
N PHE A 49 -9.36 -14.56 -10.00
CA PHE A 49 -10.58 -13.83 -10.32
C PHE A 49 -11.52 -14.65 -11.21
N VAL A 50 -12.80 -14.54 -10.92
CA VAL A 50 -13.87 -15.05 -11.80
C VAL A 50 -14.02 -14.09 -12.99
N ARG A 51 -14.19 -14.67 -14.19
CA ARG A 51 -14.33 -13.89 -15.42
C ARG A 51 -15.68 -14.13 -16.11
N ASN A 52 -16.26 -13.04 -16.57
CA ASN A 52 -17.35 -13.11 -17.55
C ASN A 52 -16.89 -12.37 -18.83
N GLY A 53 -16.48 -13.14 -19.83
CA GLY A 53 -15.85 -12.62 -21.04
C GLY A 53 -14.55 -11.86 -20.76
N LYS A 54 -14.57 -10.53 -20.98
CA LYS A 54 -13.40 -9.66 -20.75
C LYS A 54 -13.38 -9.01 -19.36
N HIS A 55 -14.45 -9.16 -18.58
CA HIS A 55 -14.62 -8.50 -17.29
C HIS A 55 -14.31 -9.46 -16.13
N LEU A 56 -13.71 -8.94 -15.08
CA LEU A 56 -13.60 -9.61 -13.80
C LEU A 56 -14.88 -9.33 -13.03
N THR A 57 -15.48 -10.35 -12.45
CA THR A 57 -16.80 -10.25 -11.81
C THR A 57 -16.76 -10.58 -10.32
N ASP A 58 -15.79 -11.38 -9.89
CA ASP A 58 -15.67 -11.78 -8.49
C ASP A 58 -14.24 -12.26 -8.19
N VAL A 59 -13.95 -12.47 -6.91
CA VAL A 59 -12.72 -13.11 -6.42
C VAL A 59 -13.02 -14.55 -6.07
N THR A 60 -12.21 -15.48 -6.55
CA THR A 60 -12.37 -16.90 -6.20
C THR A 60 -12.05 -17.15 -4.71
N PRO A 61 -12.50 -18.25 -4.09
CA PRO A 61 -12.08 -18.62 -2.73
C PRO A 61 -10.55 -18.71 -2.60
N ALA A 62 -9.86 -19.31 -3.56
CA ALA A 62 -8.40 -19.34 -3.61
C ALA A 62 -7.81 -17.93 -3.79
N GLY A 63 -8.48 -17.08 -4.59
CA GLY A 63 -8.10 -15.69 -4.82
C GLY A 63 -8.07 -14.87 -3.54
N HIS A 64 -9.04 -15.02 -2.65
CA HIS A 64 -9.06 -14.33 -1.36
C HIS A 64 -7.84 -14.67 -0.50
N GLU A 65 -7.44 -15.93 -0.44
CA GLU A 65 -6.26 -16.35 0.32
C GLU A 65 -4.96 -15.82 -0.32
N ILE A 66 -4.89 -15.86 -1.67
CA ILE A 66 -3.75 -15.33 -2.41
C ILE A 66 -3.63 -13.82 -2.22
N LEU A 67 -4.72 -13.07 -2.29
CA LEU A 67 -4.73 -11.63 -2.06
C LEU A 67 -4.29 -11.26 -0.64
N ARG A 68 -4.74 -12.02 0.37
CA ARG A 68 -4.29 -11.85 1.76
C ARG A 68 -2.78 -12.03 1.88
N SER A 69 -2.26 -13.10 1.29
CA SER A 69 -0.82 -13.39 1.29
C SER A 69 -0.03 -12.37 0.48
N ALA A 70 -0.54 -11.93 -0.69
CA ALA A 70 0.09 -10.91 -1.52
C ALA A 70 0.20 -9.56 -0.80
N ASN A 71 -0.85 -9.14 -0.10
CA ASN A 71 -0.82 -7.91 0.70
C ASN A 71 0.24 -7.97 1.81
N ARG A 72 0.39 -9.12 2.49
CA ARG A 72 1.43 -9.33 3.50
C ARG A 72 2.82 -9.22 2.89
N ILE A 73 3.08 -9.89 1.76
CA ILE A 73 4.37 -9.82 1.07
C ILE A 73 4.69 -8.38 0.63
N ILE A 74 3.70 -7.65 0.12
CA ILE A 74 3.88 -6.24 -0.25
C ILE A 74 4.24 -5.41 0.99
N LYS A 75 3.56 -5.63 2.12
CA LYS A 75 3.87 -4.97 3.40
C LYS A 75 5.31 -5.27 3.84
N ASP A 76 5.71 -6.54 3.86
CA ASP A 76 7.07 -6.97 4.23
C ASP A 76 8.15 -6.30 3.35
N THR A 77 7.84 -6.02 2.06
CA THR A 77 8.78 -5.27 1.21
C THR A 77 8.96 -3.81 1.59
N TYR A 78 7.95 -3.17 2.18
CA TYR A 78 8.09 -1.82 2.73
C TYR A 78 8.89 -1.84 4.03
N GLU A 79 8.61 -2.79 4.92
CA GLU A 79 9.35 -2.98 6.17
C GLU A 79 10.85 -3.25 5.89
N LEU A 80 11.15 -4.08 4.88
CA LEU A 80 12.54 -4.33 4.45
C LEU A 80 13.25 -3.04 4.01
N LYS A 81 12.55 -2.16 3.29
CA LYS A 81 13.13 -0.88 2.86
C LYS A 81 13.37 0.06 4.04
N GLN A 82 12.47 0.11 5.01
CA GLN A 82 12.64 0.90 6.22
C GLN A 82 13.84 0.40 7.03
N LEU A 83 13.93 -0.90 7.26
CA LEU A 83 15.09 -1.51 7.91
C LEU A 83 16.42 -1.15 7.20
N ALA A 84 16.45 -1.25 5.87
CA ALA A 84 17.64 -0.88 5.12
C ALA A 84 18.01 0.61 5.27
N GLN A 85 17.01 1.49 5.37
CA GLN A 85 17.24 2.91 5.64
C GLN A 85 17.79 3.15 7.07
N GLU A 86 17.25 2.44 8.07
CA GLU A 86 17.74 2.53 9.46
C GLU A 86 19.21 2.12 9.58
N TYR A 87 19.64 1.08 8.86
CA TYR A 87 21.03 0.63 8.84
C TYR A 87 21.96 1.47 7.96
N SER A 88 21.44 2.15 6.94
CA SER A 88 22.23 3.01 6.08
C SER A 88 22.50 4.39 6.69
N ASP A 89 21.61 4.87 7.55
CA ASP A 89 21.75 6.12 8.32
C ASP A 89 22.07 5.80 9.78
N GLU A 90 23.34 5.55 10.10
CA GLU A 90 23.83 5.18 11.45
C GLU A 90 23.42 6.13 12.60
N LYS A 91 22.68 7.20 12.34
CA LYS A 91 22.27 8.21 13.33
C LYS A 91 20.85 8.78 13.16
N LYS A 92 20.06 8.32 12.20
CA LYS A 92 18.77 8.96 11.90
C LYS A 92 17.63 7.96 11.86
N GLY A 93 16.96 7.78 12.99
CA GLY A 93 15.66 7.15 13.00
C GLY A 93 14.69 7.87 12.05
N SER A 94 13.80 7.15 11.41
CA SER A 94 12.69 7.75 10.66
C SER A 94 11.38 7.14 11.12
N PHE A 95 10.35 7.96 11.21
CA PHE A 95 9.02 7.44 11.38
C PHE A 95 7.97 8.25 10.62
N SER A 96 6.85 7.63 10.32
CA SER A 96 5.81 8.17 9.48
C SER A 96 4.44 8.16 10.16
N ILE A 97 3.71 9.24 10.02
CA ILE A 97 2.37 9.43 10.58
C ILE A 97 1.38 9.60 9.44
N ALA A 98 0.27 8.85 9.48
CA ALA A 98 -0.89 9.10 8.64
C ALA A 98 -1.93 9.91 9.44
N THR A 99 -2.48 11.00 8.86
CA THR A 99 -3.42 11.87 9.55
C THR A 99 -4.35 12.62 8.59
N SER A 100 -5.42 13.20 9.13
CA SER A 100 -6.31 14.06 8.36
C SER A 100 -5.68 15.41 8.04
N HIS A 101 -6.15 16.06 6.97
CA HIS A 101 -5.70 17.40 6.59
C HIS A 101 -5.85 18.43 7.73
N THR A 102 -6.93 18.35 8.49
CA THR A 102 -7.22 19.26 9.61
C THR A 102 -6.19 19.10 10.71
N GLN A 103 -5.87 17.86 11.10
CA GLN A 103 -4.89 17.61 12.16
C GLN A 103 -3.47 17.98 11.72
N ALA A 104 -3.09 17.62 10.48
CA ALA A 104 -1.79 18.00 9.93
C ALA A 104 -1.58 19.51 9.91
N ARG A 105 -2.64 20.29 9.67
CA ARG A 105 -2.56 21.74 9.53
C ARG A 105 -2.66 22.49 10.86
N TYR A 106 -3.46 22.02 11.80
CA TYR A 106 -3.79 22.80 13.00
C TYR A 106 -3.29 22.20 14.30
N VAL A 107 -3.21 20.87 14.40
CA VAL A 107 -2.85 20.17 15.64
C VAL A 107 -1.38 19.79 15.69
N LEU A 108 -0.87 19.22 14.61
CA LEU A 108 0.48 18.67 14.58
C LEU A 108 1.62 19.71 14.56
N PRO A 109 1.51 20.90 13.96
CA PRO A 109 2.65 21.81 13.84
C PRO A 109 3.36 22.15 15.15
N PRO A 110 2.68 22.51 16.26
CA PRO A 110 3.35 22.78 17.53
C PRO A 110 3.99 21.53 18.13
N ILE A 111 3.38 20.36 17.96
CA ILE A 111 3.90 19.08 18.42
C ILE A 111 5.19 18.72 17.66
N ILE A 112 5.14 18.84 16.32
CA ILE A 112 6.30 18.58 15.45
C ILE A 112 7.46 19.52 15.74
N LYS A 113 7.17 20.79 16.00
CA LYS A 113 8.21 21.78 16.38
C LYS A 113 8.94 21.35 17.66
N ASN A 114 8.22 20.90 18.69
CA ASN A 114 8.81 20.39 19.90
C ASN A 114 9.57 19.08 19.68
N PHE A 115 9.00 18.16 18.90
CA PHE A 115 9.62 16.91 18.55
C PHE A 115 10.97 17.12 17.84
N ARG A 116 11.02 17.98 16.79
CA ARG A 116 12.25 18.30 16.07
C ARG A 116 13.32 18.96 16.93
N ARG A 117 12.92 19.70 17.98
CA ARG A 117 13.86 20.28 18.93
C ARG A 117 14.49 19.21 19.83
N LEU A 118 13.74 18.20 20.21
CA LEU A 118 14.22 17.11 21.09
C LEU A 118 14.97 16.04 20.27
N TYR A 119 14.55 15.80 19.05
CA TYR A 119 15.08 14.75 18.16
C TYR A 119 15.44 15.32 16.78
N PRO A 120 16.47 16.18 16.68
CA PRO A 120 16.80 16.90 15.44
C PRO A 120 17.23 15.99 14.28
N GLU A 121 17.75 14.80 14.59
CA GLU A 121 18.24 13.84 13.60
C GLU A 121 17.19 12.82 13.14
N VAL A 122 15.99 12.82 13.77
CA VAL A 122 14.91 11.92 13.37
C VAL A 122 14.13 12.51 12.18
N SER A 123 14.05 11.74 11.10
CA SER A 123 13.21 12.08 9.94
C SER A 123 11.75 11.78 10.25
N LEU A 124 10.87 12.78 10.07
CA LEU A 124 9.44 12.64 10.25
C LEU A 124 8.74 12.84 8.91
N VAL A 125 7.98 11.84 8.48
CA VAL A 125 7.13 11.90 7.28
C VAL A 125 5.67 11.97 7.70
N ILE A 126 4.89 12.87 7.08
CA ILE A 126 3.47 13.02 7.35
C ILE A 126 2.70 12.75 6.07
N HIS A 127 1.88 11.71 6.11
CA HIS A 127 0.93 11.37 5.07
C HIS A 127 -0.45 11.96 5.44
N GLN A 128 -1.10 12.61 4.48
CA GLN A 128 -2.43 13.17 4.67
C GLN A 128 -3.42 12.44 3.77
N GLY A 129 -4.63 12.21 4.30
CA GLY A 129 -5.66 11.52 3.52
C GLY A 129 -7.03 11.49 4.19
N SER A 130 -7.99 10.86 3.48
CA SER A 130 -9.30 10.49 4.04
C SER A 130 -9.14 9.38 5.09
N PRO A 131 -10.15 9.11 5.93
CA PRO A 131 -10.10 8.01 6.91
C PRO A 131 -9.71 6.67 6.28
N GLU A 132 -10.26 6.35 5.10
CA GLU A 132 -9.98 5.11 4.38
C GLU A 132 -8.50 5.06 3.91
N GLN A 133 -7.99 6.17 3.40
CA GLN A 133 -6.59 6.31 2.99
C GLN A 133 -5.64 6.19 4.17
N ILE A 134 -5.99 6.79 5.31
CA ILE A 134 -5.22 6.71 6.56
C ILE A 134 -5.14 5.25 7.03
N GLN A 135 -6.28 4.56 7.08
CA GLN A 135 -6.34 3.14 7.45
C GLN A 135 -5.48 2.28 6.50
N GLU A 136 -5.54 2.56 5.21
CA GLU A 136 -4.73 1.86 4.22
C GLU A 136 -3.23 2.09 4.41
N LEU A 137 -2.81 3.33 4.69
CA LEU A 137 -1.41 3.67 4.91
C LEU A 137 -0.82 2.87 6.08
N VAL A 138 -1.57 2.73 7.18
CA VAL A 138 -1.13 1.94 8.34
C VAL A 138 -1.20 0.44 8.05
N SER A 139 -2.29 -0.06 7.48
CA SER A 139 -2.45 -1.50 7.21
C SER A 139 -1.44 -2.04 6.19
N SER A 140 -0.99 -1.19 5.26
CA SER A 140 0.04 -1.51 4.27
C SER A 140 1.48 -1.31 4.78
N GLY A 141 1.68 -0.82 6.01
CA GLY A 141 3.00 -0.51 6.57
C GLY A 141 3.68 0.71 5.95
N ARG A 142 2.94 1.57 5.22
CA ARG A 142 3.45 2.83 4.68
C ARG A 142 3.45 3.98 5.68
N ALA A 143 2.70 3.83 6.76
CA ALA A 143 2.77 4.69 7.92
C ALA A 143 2.88 3.82 9.18
N ASP A 144 3.70 4.26 10.14
CA ASP A 144 3.94 3.52 11.38
C ASP A 144 2.73 3.60 12.30
N PHE A 145 2.05 4.74 12.33
CA PHE A 145 0.80 4.92 13.07
C PHE A 145 -0.08 6.01 12.45
N ALA A 146 -1.33 6.04 12.86
CA ALA A 146 -2.29 7.04 12.45
C ALA A 146 -2.75 7.92 13.61
N ILE A 147 -3.04 9.18 13.30
CA ILE A 147 -3.76 10.08 14.18
C ILE A 147 -5.02 10.49 13.42
N SER A 148 -6.18 10.00 13.88
CA SER A 148 -7.48 10.34 13.34
C SER A 148 -8.44 10.69 14.47
N THR A 149 -9.38 11.56 14.19
CA THR A 149 -10.61 11.73 15.00
C THR A 149 -11.68 10.87 14.34
N GLU A 150 -12.43 10.12 15.13
CA GLU A 150 -13.65 9.47 14.68
C GLU A 150 -14.66 10.48 14.11
#